data_ad21044efa9a8796c58b2309903b6fcb
#
_entry.id   ad21044efa9a8796c58b2309903b6fcb
#
_cell.length_a   1.000
_cell.length_b   1.000
_cell.length_c   1.000
_cell.angle_alpha   90.00
_cell.angle_beta   90.00
_cell.angle_gamma   90.00
#
_symmetry.space_group_name_H-M   'P 1'
#
loop_
_entity.id
_entity.type
_entity.pdbx_description
1 polymer ?
#
loop_
_entity_poly.entity_id
_entity_poly.type
_entity_poly.pdbx_seq_one_letter_code
_entity_poly.pdbx_strand_id
1 'polypeptide(L)'
;ARQAGKSKYNLSRISAVIIDLISVFFFLRYESRPGHFFGGIGLTLGAFAFLIFAGLFVLKFWLGQPIGDRLWLPLGITTMLASVQLMTVGVLAEMMTRTYFEASKQKSYVIRNDDDNASEAWHRVEDDA
;
A
#
# COMPACT_ATOMS: atom_id res chain seq x y z
N ALA A 1 17.48 41.94 -24.06
CA ALA A 1 16.58 40.81 -24.32
C ALA A 1 16.67 39.78 -23.19
N ARG A 2 15.73 39.82 -22.25
CA ARG A 2 15.65 38.83 -21.13
C ARG A 2 14.79 37.67 -21.56
N GLN A 3 15.39 36.53 -21.74
CA GLN A 3 14.74 35.28 -22.11
C GLN A 3 14.08 34.61 -20.89
N ALA A 4 12.82 34.32 -21.07
CA ALA A 4 11.95 33.60 -20.14
C ALA A 4 12.39 32.14 -19.97
N GLY A 5 13.11 31.85 -18.87
CA GLY A 5 13.49 30.51 -18.45
C GLY A 5 12.76 30.03 -17.21
N LYS A 6 11.50 30.42 -16.97
CA LYS A 6 10.81 30.14 -15.69
C LYS A 6 9.77 29.00 -15.69
N SER A 7 9.49 28.36 -16.83
CA SER A 7 8.36 27.44 -16.89
C SER A 7 8.69 25.98 -16.48
N LYS A 8 9.92 25.51 -16.66
CA LYS A 8 10.27 24.12 -16.32
C LYS A 8 10.46 23.84 -14.82
N TYR A 9 10.89 24.84 -14.07
CA TYR A 9 11.10 24.68 -12.61
C TYR A 9 9.80 24.65 -11.80
N ASN A 10 8.72 25.27 -12.29
CA ASN A 10 7.44 25.28 -11.58
C ASN A 10 6.68 23.96 -11.69
N LEU A 11 6.75 23.28 -12.84
CA LEU A 11 6.02 22.01 -13.04
C LEU A 11 6.60 20.86 -12.22
N SER A 12 7.93 20.77 -12.08
CA SER A 12 8.56 19.75 -11.25
C SER A 12 8.28 19.98 -9.75
N ARG A 13 8.14 21.22 -9.33
CA ARG A 13 7.81 21.57 -7.96
C ARG A 13 6.34 21.28 -7.64
N ILE A 14 5.44 21.54 -8.59
CA ILE A 14 4.01 21.21 -8.46
C ILE A 14 3.81 19.69 -8.42
N SER A 15 4.50 18.94 -9.27
CA SER A 15 4.42 17.46 -9.25
C SER A 15 4.94 16.87 -7.93
N ALA A 16 6.04 17.41 -7.40
CA ALA A 16 6.54 16.98 -6.09
C ALA A 16 5.54 17.26 -4.97
N VAL A 17 4.95 18.46 -4.93
CA VAL A 17 3.92 18.83 -3.94
C VAL A 17 2.67 17.95 -4.06
N ILE A 18 2.25 17.63 -5.29
CA ILE A 18 1.10 16.74 -5.51
C ILE A 18 1.41 15.32 -5.00
N ILE A 19 2.60 14.79 -5.27
CA ILE A 19 3.04 13.48 -4.78
C ILE A 19 3.09 13.47 -3.25
N ASP A 20 3.65 14.51 -2.64
CA ASP A 20 3.70 14.66 -1.19
C ASP A 20 2.30 14.76 -0.58
N LEU A 21 1.40 15.51 -1.18
CA LEU A 21 0.01 15.63 -0.73
C LEU A 21 -0.73 14.28 -0.82
N ILE A 22 -0.56 13.56 -1.93
CA ILE A 22 -1.13 12.23 -2.11
C ILE A 22 -0.56 11.27 -1.07
N SER A 23 0.75 11.32 -0.81
CA SER A 23 1.42 10.50 0.19
C SER A 23 0.90 10.79 1.60
N VAL A 24 0.82 12.07 1.98
CA VAL A 24 0.29 12.49 3.28
C VAL A 24 -1.19 12.12 3.44
N PHE A 25 -2.01 12.35 2.40
CA PHE A 25 -3.42 11.94 2.41
C PHE A 25 -3.58 10.42 2.56
N PHE A 26 -2.73 9.66 1.86
CA PHE A 26 -2.69 8.20 1.95
C PHE A 26 -2.31 7.76 3.37
N PHE A 27 -1.25 8.32 3.94
CA PHE A 27 -0.83 8.02 5.31
C PHE A 27 -1.91 8.35 6.33
N LEU A 28 -2.51 9.54 6.28
CA LEU A 28 -3.53 9.97 7.23
C LEU A 28 -4.83 9.15 7.15
N ARG A 29 -5.19 8.69 5.95
CA ARG A 29 -6.46 7.97 5.73
C ARG A 29 -6.32 6.47 5.93
N TYR A 30 -5.14 5.89 5.65
CA TYR A 30 -4.92 4.44 5.62
C TYR A 30 -3.79 3.96 6.53
N GLU A 31 -3.35 4.78 7.48
CA GLU A 31 -2.27 4.47 8.42
C GLU A 31 -2.48 3.15 9.18
N SER A 32 -3.73 2.79 9.45
CA SER A 32 -4.05 1.61 10.24
C SER A 32 -4.28 0.32 9.43
N ARG A 33 -4.56 0.37 8.12
CA ARG A 33 -4.88 -0.82 7.31
C ARG A 33 -4.57 -0.66 5.82
N PRO A 34 -3.30 -0.63 5.41
CA PRO A 34 -2.91 -0.49 4.00
C PRO A 34 -3.38 -1.67 3.13
N GLY A 35 -3.52 -2.87 3.73
CA GLY A 35 -3.99 -4.07 3.03
C GLY A 35 -5.41 -3.94 2.48
N HIS A 36 -6.30 -3.26 3.18
CA HIS A 36 -7.67 -3.04 2.70
C HIS A 36 -7.76 -2.12 1.48
N PHE A 37 -6.84 -1.15 1.36
CA PHE A 37 -6.81 -0.25 0.22
C PHE A 37 -6.38 -0.99 -1.06
N PHE A 38 -5.22 -1.62 -1.04
CA PHE A 38 -4.72 -2.37 -2.19
C PHE A 38 -5.57 -3.60 -2.51
N GLY A 39 -6.04 -4.30 -1.47
CA GLY A 39 -6.96 -5.42 -1.60
C GLY A 39 -8.30 -5.02 -2.23
N GLY A 40 -8.86 -3.88 -1.85
CA GLY A 40 -10.10 -3.34 -2.42
C GLY A 40 -9.96 -2.98 -3.91
N ILE A 41 -8.86 -2.31 -4.29
CA ILE A 41 -8.58 -2.00 -5.70
C ILE A 41 -8.33 -3.29 -6.48
N GLY A 42 -7.55 -4.23 -5.93
CA GLY A 42 -7.31 -5.53 -6.54
C GLY A 42 -8.61 -6.30 -6.79
N LEU A 43 -9.51 -6.33 -5.80
CA LEU A 43 -10.80 -7.00 -5.92
C LEU A 43 -11.70 -6.38 -7.00
N THR A 44 -11.78 -5.05 -7.07
CA THR A 44 -12.56 -4.36 -8.11
C THR A 44 -11.99 -4.59 -9.50
N LEU A 45 -10.67 -4.57 -9.66
CA LEU A 45 -10.01 -4.93 -10.91
C LEU A 45 -10.28 -6.39 -11.29
N GLY A 46 -10.25 -7.31 -10.33
CA GLY A 46 -10.56 -8.72 -10.54
C GLY A 46 -11.99 -8.94 -11.01
N ALA A 47 -12.95 -8.25 -10.37
CA ALA A 47 -14.34 -8.29 -10.81
C ALA A 47 -14.50 -7.75 -12.24
N PHE A 48 -13.81 -6.68 -12.59
CA PHE A 48 -13.83 -6.12 -13.95
C PHE A 48 -13.21 -7.08 -14.98
N ALA A 49 -12.08 -7.71 -14.67
CA ALA A 49 -11.48 -8.75 -15.50
C ALA A 49 -12.42 -9.94 -15.70
N PHE A 50 -13.09 -10.36 -14.63
CA PHE A 50 -14.08 -11.44 -14.70
C PHE A 50 -15.26 -11.09 -15.64
N LEU A 51 -15.75 -9.85 -15.60
CA LEU A 51 -16.79 -9.39 -16.53
C LEU A 51 -16.32 -9.41 -17.98
N ILE A 52 -15.07 -9.03 -18.26
CA ILE A 52 -14.48 -9.13 -19.60
C ILE A 52 -14.47 -10.58 -20.07
N PHE A 53 -13.99 -11.52 -19.24
CA PHE A 53 -13.97 -12.94 -19.60
C PHE A 53 -15.36 -13.53 -19.78
N ALA A 54 -16.32 -13.17 -18.91
CA ALA A 54 -17.70 -13.60 -19.03
C ALA A 54 -18.32 -13.11 -20.35
N GLY A 55 -18.08 -11.83 -20.70
CA GLY A 55 -18.53 -11.28 -21.99
C GLY A 55 -17.90 -12.00 -23.20
N LEU A 56 -16.59 -12.29 -23.14
CA LEU A 56 -15.90 -13.05 -24.19
C LEU A 56 -16.43 -14.48 -24.29
N PHE A 57 -16.74 -15.10 -23.16
CA PHE A 57 -17.33 -16.43 -23.13
C PHE A 57 -18.69 -16.47 -23.80
N VAL A 58 -19.56 -15.53 -23.48
CA VAL A 58 -20.91 -15.40 -24.13
C VAL A 58 -20.75 -15.15 -25.62
N LEU A 59 -19.87 -14.27 -26.06
CA LEU A 59 -19.62 -13.99 -27.47
C LEU A 59 -19.13 -15.22 -28.23
N LYS A 60 -18.31 -16.06 -27.60
CA LYS A 60 -17.82 -17.30 -28.23
C LYS A 60 -18.88 -18.37 -28.36
N PHE A 61 -19.59 -18.66 -27.27
CA PHE A 61 -20.51 -19.82 -27.23
C PHE A 61 -21.88 -19.51 -27.78
N TRP A 62 -22.38 -18.27 -27.69
CA TRP A 62 -23.70 -17.89 -28.20
C TRP A 62 -23.68 -17.26 -29.59
N LEU A 63 -22.66 -16.46 -29.90
CA LEU A 63 -22.57 -15.78 -31.19
C LEU A 63 -21.59 -16.45 -32.17
N GLY A 64 -20.83 -17.47 -31.75
CA GLY A 64 -19.89 -18.20 -32.62
C GLY A 64 -18.74 -17.33 -33.17
N GLN A 65 -18.47 -16.18 -32.55
CA GLN A 65 -17.47 -15.23 -33.06
C GLN A 65 -16.05 -15.60 -32.65
N PRO A 66 -15.03 -15.46 -33.52
CA PRO A 66 -13.65 -15.69 -33.16
C PRO A 66 -13.18 -14.67 -32.15
N ILE A 67 -12.55 -15.13 -31.05
CA ILE A 67 -12.08 -14.30 -29.95
C ILE A 67 -10.61 -13.87 -30.16
N GLY A 68 -9.84 -14.63 -30.97
CA GLY A 68 -8.39 -14.47 -31.10
C GLY A 68 -7.92 -13.11 -31.63
N ASP A 69 -8.74 -12.43 -32.40
CA ASP A 69 -8.39 -11.15 -33.05
C ASP A 69 -8.85 -9.90 -32.25
N ARG A 70 -9.33 -10.10 -31.03
CA ARG A 70 -9.90 -9.00 -30.24
C ARG A 70 -8.93 -8.54 -29.14
N LEU A 71 -8.74 -7.25 -29.07
CA LEU A 71 -7.96 -6.55 -28.04
C LEU A 71 -8.45 -6.86 -26.60
N TRP A 72 -9.70 -7.31 -26.46
CA TRP A 72 -10.31 -7.64 -25.18
C TRP A 72 -9.71 -8.84 -24.45
N LEU A 73 -9.17 -9.81 -25.18
CA LEU A 73 -8.54 -10.99 -24.56
C LEU A 73 -7.25 -10.62 -23.83
N PRO A 74 -6.25 -9.97 -24.46
CA PRO A 74 -5.05 -9.52 -23.75
C PRO A 74 -5.37 -8.48 -22.67
N LEU A 75 -6.38 -7.62 -22.87
CA LEU A 75 -6.83 -6.68 -21.86
C LEU A 75 -7.37 -7.41 -20.61
N GLY A 76 -8.20 -8.44 -20.79
CA GLY A 76 -8.70 -9.25 -19.69
C GLY A 76 -7.58 -9.95 -18.91
N ILE A 77 -6.60 -10.53 -19.62
CA ILE A 77 -5.45 -11.20 -19.01
C ILE A 77 -4.59 -10.21 -18.20
N THR A 78 -4.24 -9.07 -18.78
CA THR A 78 -3.43 -8.04 -18.08
C THR A 78 -4.15 -7.47 -16.88
N THR A 79 -5.46 -7.22 -16.97
CA THR A 79 -6.29 -6.75 -15.85
C THR A 79 -6.36 -7.79 -14.73
N MET A 80 -6.49 -9.06 -15.07
CA MET A 80 -6.48 -10.16 -14.09
C MET A 80 -5.14 -10.27 -13.37
N LEU A 81 -4.03 -10.19 -14.11
CA LEU A 81 -2.69 -10.20 -13.51
C LEU A 81 -2.48 -9.00 -12.59
N ALA A 82 -2.88 -7.80 -13.01
CA ALA A 82 -2.80 -6.59 -12.20
C ALA A 82 -3.63 -6.72 -10.91
N SER A 83 -4.82 -7.34 -10.97
CA SER A 83 -5.65 -7.63 -9.80
C SER A 83 -4.91 -8.50 -8.78
N VAL A 84 -4.35 -9.63 -9.22
CA VAL A 84 -3.60 -10.55 -8.35
C VAL A 84 -2.37 -9.86 -7.74
N GLN A 85 -1.63 -9.07 -8.53
CA GLN A 85 -0.48 -8.31 -8.03
C GLN A 85 -0.87 -7.31 -6.94
N LEU A 86 -1.95 -6.55 -7.14
CA LEU A 86 -2.44 -5.59 -6.15
C LEU A 86 -2.91 -6.28 -4.85
N MET A 87 -3.57 -7.42 -4.96
CA MET A 87 -3.96 -8.22 -3.79
C MET A 87 -2.73 -8.70 -3.02
N THR A 88 -1.72 -9.21 -3.72
CA THR A 88 -0.46 -9.66 -3.11
C THR A 88 0.26 -8.52 -2.39
N VAL A 89 0.37 -7.35 -3.04
CA VAL A 89 0.95 -6.15 -2.43
C VAL A 89 0.16 -5.73 -1.19
N GLY A 90 -1.17 -5.82 -1.24
CA GLY A 90 -2.04 -5.53 -0.09
C GLY A 90 -1.74 -6.42 1.12
N VAL A 91 -1.63 -7.73 0.90
CA VAL A 91 -1.28 -8.69 1.97
C VAL A 91 0.11 -8.44 2.53
N LEU A 92 1.10 -8.18 1.66
CA LEU A 92 2.47 -7.86 2.10
C LEU A 92 2.52 -6.57 2.92
N ALA A 93 1.83 -5.52 2.50
CA ALA A 93 1.76 -4.26 3.21
C ALA A 93 1.12 -4.43 4.60
N GLU A 94 0.06 -5.24 4.71
CA GLU A 94 -0.58 -5.57 6.00
C GLU A 94 0.38 -6.32 6.94
N MET A 95 1.11 -7.32 6.42
CA MET A 95 2.10 -8.07 7.20
C MET A 95 3.25 -7.18 7.67
N MET A 96 3.78 -6.31 6.80
CA MET A 96 4.83 -5.36 7.16
C MET A 96 4.40 -4.42 8.28
N THR A 97 3.18 -3.91 8.21
CA THR A 97 2.63 -3.02 9.24
C THR A 97 2.52 -3.73 10.58
N ARG A 98 2.03 -4.95 10.62
CA ARG A 98 1.95 -5.76 11.85
C ARG A 98 3.32 -6.02 12.46
N THR A 99 4.28 -6.45 11.65
CA THR A 99 5.66 -6.70 12.10
C THR A 99 6.31 -5.45 12.67
N TYR A 100 6.08 -4.29 12.06
CA TYR A 100 6.60 -3.02 12.56
C TYR A 100 6.05 -2.66 13.95
N PHE A 101 4.75 -2.81 14.17
CA PHE A 101 4.12 -2.52 15.45
C PHE A 101 4.53 -3.52 16.54
N GLU A 102 4.73 -4.78 16.23
CA GLU A 102 5.21 -5.79 17.18
C GLU A 102 6.66 -5.51 17.60
N ALA A 103 7.54 -5.18 16.66
CA ALA A 103 8.92 -4.81 16.93
C ALA A 103 9.03 -3.52 17.78
N SER A 104 8.14 -2.56 17.58
CA SER A 104 8.10 -1.31 18.35
C SER A 104 7.66 -1.54 19.80
N LYS A 105 6.74 -2.46 20.06
CA LYS A 105 6.27 -2.79 21.42
C LYS A 105 7.37 -3.42 22.29
N GLN A 106 8.24 -4.22 21.71
CA GLN A 106 9.32 -4.87 22.47
C GLN A 106 10.37 -3.87 22.99
N LYS A 107 10.61 -2.77 22.28
CA LYS A 107 11.58 -1.74 22.73
C LYS A 107 11.10 -0.92 23.93
N SER A 108 9.82 -0.67 24.06
CA SER A 108 9.26 0.10 25.19
C SER A 108 9.29 -0.66 26.52
N TYR A 109 9.28 -2.00 26.49
CA TYR A 109 9.26 -2.80 27.71
C TYR A 109 10.64 -2.94 28.38
N VAL A 110 11.71 -2.97 27.57
CA VAL A 110 13.08 -3.12 28.09
C VAL A 110 13.57 -1.86 28.84
N ILE A 111 13.20 -0.67 28.37
CA ILE A 111 13.64 0.60 29.00
C ILE A 111 12.96 0.82 30.37
N ARG A 112 11.73 0.36 30.53
CA ARG A 112 10.96 0.57 31.77
C ARG A 112 11.43 -0.32 32.93
N ASN A 113 11.97 -1.51 32.64
CA ASN A 113 12.51 -2.39 33.67
C ASN A 113 13.89 -1.97 34.21
N ASP A 114 14.70 -1.30 33.40
CA ASP A 114 16.02 -0.85 33.85
C ASP A 114 15.92 0.34 34.79
N ASP A 115 14.95 1.23 34.59
CA ASP A 115 14.74 2.39 35.47
C ASP A 115 14.19 2.00 36.86
N ASP A 116 13.27 1.00 36.89
CA ASP A 116 12.72 0.51 38.15
C ASP A 116 13.78 -0.24 39.00
N ASN A 117 14.63 -1.05 38.35
CA ASN A 117 15.71 -1.74 39.02
C ASN A 117 16.84 -0.78 39.53
N ALA A 118 17.10 0.29 38.79
CA ALA A 118 18.05 1.31 39.18
C ALA A 118 17.57 2.09 40.43
N SER A 119 16.28 2.47 40.43
CA SER A 119 15.69 3.19 41.58
C SER A 119 15.68 2.36 42.87
N GLU A 120 15.37 1.08 42.81
CA GLU A 120 15.42 0.16 43.95
C GLU A 120 16.85 -0.09 44.47
N ALA A 121 17.84 -0.07 43.61
CA ALA A 121 19.22 -0.22 43.98
C ALA A 121 19.74 0.99 44.78
N TRP A 122 19.35 2.19 44.39
CA TRP A 122 19.73 3.42 45.14
C TRP A 122 19.11 3.49 46.53
N HIS A 123 17.85 3.11 46.69
CA HIS A 123 17.19 3.08 48.00
C HIS A 123 17.82 2.07 48.98
N ARG A 124 18.31 0.95 48.51
CA ARG A 124 19.01 -0.05 49.32
C ARG A 124 20.38 0.45 49.85
N VAL A 125 21.08 1.24 49.05
CA VAL A 125 22.39 1.80 49.45
C VAL A 125 22.23 2.90 50.50
N GLU A 126 21.11 3.62 50.49
CA GLU A 126 20.80 4.68 51.42
C GLU A 126 20.36 4.17 52.82
N ASP A 127 19.68 3.01 52.84
CA ASP A 127 19.25 2.36 54.09
C ASP A 127 20.41 1.62 54.86
N ASP A 128 21.45 1.25 54.14
CA ASP A 128 22.64 0.58 54.71
C ASP A 128 23.77 1.56 55.17
N ALA A 129 23.58 2.85 54.97
CA ALA A 129 24.54 3.90 55.39
C ALA A 129 24.12 4.57 56.68
#